data_4b53bb806927aa7635f601a0d8c5af70
#
_entry.id   4b53bb806927aa7635f601a0d8c5af70
#
_cell.length_a   1.000
_cell.length_b   1.000
_cell.length_c   1.000
_cell.angle_alpha   90.00
_cell.angle_beta   90.00
_cell.angle_gamma   90.00
#
_symmetry.space_group_name_H-M   'P 1'
#
loop_
_entity.id
_entity.type
_entity.pdbx_description
1 polymer ?
#
loop_
_entity_poly.entity_id
_entity_poly.type
_entity_poly.pdbx_seq_one_letter_code
_entity_poly.pdbx_strand_id
1 'polypeptide(L)'
;MKAIESLIGPKDLVVVTGAGGFIGGHLVGDLLRRGITNLRAVDKKPLDMWYQKHEGVDNKVLNLEDLGNCREAAAGAAYIFNLACNMGGMGFIETHKALCMISVLINTHLLMAAKEVGCKRFYYSSSACVYNATRQTDPNVTALKEEDAYPALAEDGYGWEKLFSERMSRHFREDFGLETRIVRYHNVYGPLGTYDGGREKAPAAICRKIVMAKLGGDRSIEIWGDGHQTRSFMYIDDCLKGTLAMMASDFRDPINLGSSELVSINQLVDIVEDIAGVKTKRSYNLDAPKGVRGRNSDNTLIQQVLGWEPSIRLRDGLEKTYRWIFDELSGGAAKTIYQLPY
;
A
#
# COMPACT_ATOMS: atom_id res chain seq x y z
N MET A 1 18.85 0.22 12.49
CA MET A 1 17.62 1.05 12.36
C MET A 1 17.35 1.82 13.64
N LYS A 2 16.98 3.12 13.58
CA LYS A 2 16.44 3.86 14.74
C LYS A 2 15.04 3.32 15.07
N ALA A 3 14.75 3.11 16.35
CA ALA A 3 13.43 2.69 16.78
C ALA A 3 12.44 3.88 16.75
N ILE A 4 11.20 3.65 16.31
CA ILE A 4 10.18 4.70 16.22
C ILE A 4 9.83 5.26 17.61
N GLU A 5 9.93 4.43 18.65
CA GLU A 5 9.68 4.77 20.05
C GLU A 5 10.71 5.79 20.61
N SER A 6 11.89 5.89 19.99
CA SER A 6 12.87 6.91 20.32
C SER A 6 12.60 8.27 19.66
N LEU A 7 11.75 8.31 18.63
CA LEU A 7 11.37 9.51 17.90
C LEU A 7 10.09 10.14 18.48
N ILE A 8 9.10 9.32 18.81
CA ILE A 8 7.75 9.74 19.19
C ILE A 8 7.65 9.75 20.71
N GLY A 9 7.48 10.94 21.30
CA GLY A 9 7.26 11.08 22.72
C GLY A 9 5.82 10.78 23.15
N PRO A 10 5.57 10.53 24.45
CA PRO A 10 4.25 10.09 24.93
C PRO A 10 3.13 11.14 24.76
N LYS A 11 3.48 12.42 24.57
CA LYS A 11 2.52 13.51 24.33
C LYS A 11 2.34 13.83 22.84
N ASP A 12 3.17 13.27 21.98
CA ASP A 12 3.12 13.55 20.55
C ASP A 12 1.90 12.86 19.93
N LEU A 13 1.01 13.66 19.34
CA LEU A 13 -0.11 13.11 18.55
C LEU A 13 0.42 12.60 17.21
N VAL A 14 0.15 11.33 16.92
CA VAL A 14 0.44 10.71 15.64
C VAL A 14 -0.86 10.53 14.85
N VAL A 15 -0.90 11.07 13.65
CA VAL A 15 -2.04 10.95 12.73
C VAL A 15 -1.71 9.93 11.64
N VAL A 16 -2.60 8.97 11.44
CA VAL A 16 -2.54 8.00 10.34
C VAL A 16 -3.75 8.23 9.43
N THR A 17 -3.52 8.68 8.20
CA THR A 17 -4.57 8.81 7.21
C THR A 17 -4.65 7.57 6.31
N GLY A 18 -5.84 7.29 5.74
CA GLY A 18 -6.09 6.01 5.08
C GLY A 18 -6.20 4.84 6.09
N ALA A 19 -6.53 5.14 7.35
CA ALA A 19 -6.54 4.18 8.46
C ALA A 19 -7.65 3.13 8.35
N GLY A 20 -8.75 3.42 7.66
CA GLY A 20 -9.79 2.44 7.31
C GLY A 20 -9.38 1.50 6.17
N GLY A 21 -8.17 1.71 5.59
CA GLY A 21 -7.57 0.85 4.58
C GLY A 21 -6.70 -0.24 5.16
N PHE A 22 -6.11 -1.04 4.27
CA PHE A 22 -5.28 -2.19 4.60
C PHE A 22 -4.02 -1.81 5.41
N ILE A 23 -3.12 -1.03 4.80
CA ILE A 23 -1.83 -0.69 5.43
C ILE A 23 -2.05 0.25 6.62
N GLY A 24 -2.96 1.23 6.50
CA GLY A 24 -3.24 2.20 7.56
C GLY A 24 -3.78 1.56 8.83
N GLY A 25 -4.73 0.62 8.71
CA GLY A 25 -5.27 -0.12 9.85
C GLY A 25 -4.21 -0.94 10.57
N HIS A 26 -3.38 -1.67 9.83
CA HIS A 26 -2.24 -2.40 10.39
C HIS A 26 -1.21 -1.48 11.06
N LEU A 27 -0.94 -0.30 10.47
CA LEU A 27 -0.01 0.67 11.05
C LEU A 27 -0.50 1.20 12.40
N VAL A 28 -1.79 1.55 12.51
CA VAL A 28 -2.39 1.98 13.79
C VAL A 28 -2.25 0.88 14.83
N GLY A 29 -2.57 -0.38 14.50
CA GLY A 29 -2.41 -1.51 15.40
C GLY A 29 -0.95 -1.76 15.82
N ASP A 30 0.00 -1.59 14.91
CA ASP A 30 1.42 -1.76 15.23
C ASP A 30 1.95 -0.66 16.14
N LEU A 31 1.55 0.60 15.91
CA LEU A 31 1.88 1.73 16.78
C LEU A 31 1.36 1.52 18.21
N LEU A 32 0.11 1.04 18.36
CA LEU A 32 -0.46 0.70 19.67
C LEU A 32 0.34 -0.39 20.40
N ARG A 33 0.70 -1.49 19.69
CA ARG A 33 1.51 -2.57 20.26
C ARG A 33 2.89 -2.08 20.76
N ARG A 34 3.39 -1.01 20.17
CA ARG A 34 4.65 -0.36 20.57
C ARG A 34 4.48 0.67 21.70
N GLY A 35 3.28 0.80 22.24
CA GLY A 35 3.00 1.75 23.33
C GLY A 35 2.80 3.21 22.89
N ILE A 36 2.67 3.47 21.58
CA ILE A 36 2.31 4.78 21.05
C ILE A 36 0.79 4.85 21.04
N THR A 37 0.22 5.51 22.05
CA THR A 37 -1.24 5.49 22.30
C THR A 37 -1.95 6.79 21.93
N ASN A 38 -1.22 7.92 21.78
CA ASN A 38 -1.82 9.18 21.37
C ASN A 38 -1.96 9.22 19.84
N LEU A 39 -3.00 8.53 19.34
CA LEU A 39 -3.23 8.27 17.93
C LEU A 39 -4.55 8.85 17.43
N ARG A 40 -4.53 9.41 16.23
CA ARG A 40 -5.70 9.73 15.42
C ARG A 40 -5.66 8.94 14.13
N ALA A 41 -6.72 8.18 13.87
CA ALA A 41 -6.92 7.38 12.67
C ALA A 41 -8.00 8.03 11.79
N VAL A 42 -7.67 8.33 10.54
CA VAL A 42 -8.54 9.10 9.63
C VAL A 42 -8.76 8.36 8.32
N ASP A 43 -10.01 8.21 7.91
CA ASP A 43 -10.38 7.70 6.59
C ASP A 43 -11.74 8.29 6.17
N LYS A 44 -12.04 8.30 4.86
CA LYS A 44 -13.36 8.72 4.37
C LYS A 44 -14.41 7.62 4.46
N LYS A 45 -14.00 6.37 4.66
CA LYS A 45 -14.93 5.24 4.84
C LYS A 45 -15.68 5.36 6.17
N PRO A 46 -16.97 4.98 6.21
CA PRO A 46 -17.68 4.76 7.47
C PRO A 46 -16.96 3.77 8.38
N LEU A 47 -17.04 3.98 9.69
CA LEU A 47 -16.27 3.19 10.69
C LEU A 47 -16.62 1.69 10.71
N ASP A 48 -17.83 1.31 10.35
CA ASP A 48 -18.30 -0.07 10.23
C ASP A 48 -17.70 -0.81 9.03
N MET A 49 -17.13 -0.07 8.08
CA MET A 49 -16.46 -0.59 6.90
C MET A 49 -14.95 -0.78 7.07
N TRP A 50 -14.40 -0.42 8.23
CA TRP A 50 -12.98 -0.63 8.52
C TRP A 50 -12.74 -2.08 8.95
N TYR A 51 -11.82 -2.78 8.30
CA TYR A 51 -11.40 -4.11 8.75
C TYR A 51 -10.75 -4.06 10.14
N GLN A 52 -10.06 -2.95 10.43
CA GLN A 52 -9.33 -2.73 11.67
C GLN A 52 -9.74 -1.38 12.26
N LYS A 53 -10.59 -1.43 13.27
CA LYS A 53 -10.91 -0.30 14.13
C LYS A 53 -10.37 -0.59 15.52
N HIS A 54 -9.52 0.30 16.02
CA HIS A 54 -8.85 0.12 17.30
C HIS A 54 -9.50 0.96 18.40
N GLU A 55 -9.73 0.35 19.56
CA GLU A 55 -10.24 1.04 20.74
C GLU A 55 -9.17 1.97 21.31
N GLY A 56 -9.60 3.07 21.95
CA GLY A 56 -8.69 4.08 22.52
C GLY A 56 -8.01 5.00 21.50
N VAL A 57 -8.34 4.86 20.21
CA VAL A 57 -7.85 5.74 19.14
C VAL A 57 -8.92 6.76 18.75
N ASP A 58 -8.53 8.00 18.48
CA ASP A 58 -9.41 9.03 17.91
C ASP A 58 -9.72 8.70 16.45
N ASN A 59 -10.77 7.86 16.22
CA ASN A 59 -11.16 7.42 14.88
C ASN A 59 -12.10 8.45 14.24
N LYS A 60 -11.71 9.03 13.12
CA LYS A 60 -12.44 10.09 12.40
C LYS A 60 -12.80 9.69 10.98
N VAL A 61 -14.03 10.01 10.58
CA VAL A 61 -14.49 9.86 9.19
C VAL A 61 -14.42 11.23 8.51
N LEU A 62 -13.36 11.46 7.71
CA LEU A 62 -13.11 12.74 7.04
C LEU A 62 -12.65 12.49 5.59
N ASN A 63 -13.25 13.20 4.63
CA ASN A 63 -12.76 13.25 3.25
C ASN A 63 -11.62 14.28 3.16
N LEU A 64 -10.40 13.79 3.00
CA LEU A 64 -9.18 14.61 2.96
C LEU A 64 -8.94 15.30 1.60
N GLU A 65 -9.84 15.15 0.64
CA GLU A 65 -9.87 15.99 -0.55
C GLU A 65 -10.26 17.46 -0.20
N ASP A 66 -10.87 17.67 0.98
CA ASP A 66 -11.22 18.98 1.54
C ASP A 66 -10.13 19.51 2.49
N LEU A 67 -9.75 20.78 2.31
CA LEU A 67 -8.71 21.41 3.14
C LEU A 67 -9.15 21.59 4.60
N GLY A 68 -10.42 21.88 4.85
CA GLY A 68 -10.95 22.02 6.21
C GLY A 68 -10.84 20.72 6.98
N ASN A 69 -11.18 19.60 6.34
CA ASN A 69 -11.03 18.27 6.90
C ASN A 69 -9.56 17.90 7.14
N CYS A 70 -8.64 18.33 6.27
CA CYS A 70 -7.20 18.14 6.48
C CYS A 70 -6.69 18.92 7.70
N ARG A 71 -7.16 20.15 7.91
CA ARG A 71 -6.85 20.96 9.10
C ARG A 71 -7.39 20.32 10.38
N GLU A 72 -8.63 19.79 10.34
CA GLU A 72 -9.18 19.02 11.46
C GLU A 72 -8.36 17.76 11.76
N ALA A 73 -8.02 17.00 10.73
CA ALA A 73 -7.21 15.79 10.85
C ALA A 73 -5.83 16.08 11.44
N ALA A 74 -5.18 17.16 11.01
CA ALA A 74 -3.83 17.54 11.43
C ALA A 74 -3.78 18.34 12.74
N ALA A 75 -4.92 18.78 13.31
CA ALA A 75 -4.94 19.62 14.50
C ALA A 75 -4.17 18.97 15.67
N GLY A 76 -3.09 19.62 16.12
CA GLY A 76 -2.20 19.16 17.19
C GLY A 76 -1.25 18.01 16.79
N ALA A 77 -1.18 17.62 15.54
CA ALA A 77 -0.32 16.53 15.08
C ALA A 77 1.16 16.87 15.17
N ALA A 78 1.93 16.02 15.87
CA ALA A 78 3.38 16.06 15.85
C ALA A 78 3.94 15.23 14.67
N TYR A 79 3.28 14.13 14.31
CA TYR A 79 3.67 13.23 13.22
C TYR A 79 2.46 12.85 12.38
N ILE A 80 2.64 12.83 11.07
CA ILE A 80 1.58 12.43 10.12
C ILE A 80 2.11 11.34 9.21
N PHE A 81 1.40 10.20 9.16
CA PHE A 81 1.57 9.17 8.13
C PHE A 81 0.45 9.33 7.09
N ASN A 82 0.78 9.87 5.93
CA ASN A 82 -0.17 9.99 4.83
C ASN A 82 -0.16 8.73 3.96
N LEU A 83 -1.19 7.87 4.17
CA LEU A 83 -1.46 6.70 3.35
C LEU A 83 -2.80 6.82 2.59
N ALA A 84 -3.49 7.94 2.74
CA ALA A 84 -4.77 8.16 2.08
C ALA A 84 -4.60 8.44 0.58
N CYS A 85 -5.27 7.67 -0.26
CA CYS A 85 -5.39 7.91 -1.69
C CYS A 85 -6.53 7.09 -2.29
N ASN A 86 -7.05 7.51 -3.44
CA ASN A 86 -7.93 6.70 -4.26
C ASN A 86 -7.08 5.75 -5.10
N MET A 87 -7.10 4.45 -4.74
CA MET A 87 -6.31 3.44 -5.42
C MET A 87 -6.95 2.05 -5.34
N GLY A 88 -6.44 1.13 -6.13
CA GLY A 88 -6.83 -0.27 -6.16
C GLY A 88 -5.80 -1.12 -6.89
N GLY A 89 -6.19 -2.32 -7.31
CA GLY A 89 -5.43 -3.13 -8.27
C GLY A 89 -5.47 -2.54 -9.68
N MET A 90 -4.84 -3.23 -10.65
CA MET A 90 -4.70 -2.74 -12.03
C MET A 90 -6.05 -2.42 -12.67
N GLY A 91 -7.06 -3.24 -12.45
CA GLY A 91 -8.40 -2.98 -12.99
C GLY A 91 -8.96 -1.62 -12.57
N PHE A 92 -8.78 -1.23 -11.30
CA PHE A 92 -9.25 0.04 -10.81
C PHE A 92 -8.43 1.23 -11.36
N ILE A 93 -7.11 1.17 -11.26
CA ILE A 93 -6.27 2.32 -11.64
C ILE A 93 -6.27 2.60 -13.16
N GLU A 94 -6.46 1.58 -14.00
CA GLU A 94 -6.56 1.77 -15.45
C GLU A 94 -7.91 2.34 -15.89
N THR A 95 -8.98 2.08 -15.14
CA THR A 95 -10.35 2.51 -15.50
C THR A 95 -10.82 3.76 -14.77
N HIS A 96 -10.13 4.19 -13.70
CA HIS A 96 -10.52 5.34 -12.85
C HIS A 96 -9.38 6.37 -12.71
N LYS A 97 -8.73 6.72 -13.81
CA LYS A 97 -7.53 7.57 -13.84
C LYS A 97 -7.73 8.93 -13.20
N ALA A 98 -8.80 9.64 -13.56
CA ALA A 98 -9.12 10.96 -12.99
C ALA A 98 -9.34 10.86 -11.46
N LEU A 99 -10.07 9.83 -11.00
CA LEU A 99 -10.32 9.62 -9.57
C LEU A 99 -9.01 9.35 -8.80
N CYS A 100 -8.08 8.61 -9.39
CA CYS A 100 -6.75 8.44 -8.80
C CYS A 100 -6.00 9.77 -8.73
N MET A 101 -6.03 10.59 -9.79
CA MET A 101 -5.32 11.86 -9.85
C MET A 101 -5.86 12.91 -8.86
N ILE A 102 -7.14 12.92 -8.55
CA ILE A 102 -7.73 13.81 -7.52
C ILE A 102 -7.03 13.64 -6.16
N SER A 103 -6.40 12.51 -5.90
CA SER A 103 -5.63 12.28 -4.66
C SER A 103 -4.46 13.26 -4.47
N VAL A 104 -4.06 14.03 -5.49
CA VAL A 104 -3.09 15.15 -5.32
C VAL A 104 -3.60 16.18 -4.32
N LEU A 105 -4.93 16.38 -4.23
CA LEU A 105 -5.55 17.30 -3.26
C LEU A 105 -5.29 16.81 -1.83
N ILE A 106 -5.40 15.51 -1.57
CA ILE A 106 -5.18 14.92 -0.25
C ILE A 106 -3.77 15.24 0.24
N ASN A 107 -2.76 14.94 -0.57
CA ASN A 107 -1.37 15.18 -0.17
C ASN A 107 -1.07 16.67 -0.05
N THR A 108 -1.53 17.49 -0.98
CA THR A 108 -1.30 18.94 -0.97
C THR A 108 -1.94 19.61 0.24
N HIS A 109 -3.20 19.31 0.53
CA HIS A 109 -3.94 19.87 1.66
C HIS A 109 -3.35 19.39 3.01
N LEU A 110 -2.95 18.11 3.11
CA LEU A 110 -2.30 17.61 4.31
C LEU A 110 -0.92 18.23 4.56
N LEU A 111 -0.13 18.49 3.50
CA LEU A 111 1.14 19.20 3.63
C LEU A 111 0.94 20.65 4.11
N MET A 112 -0.08 21.35 3.56
CA MET A 112 -0.46 22.69 4.03
C MET A 112 -0.85 22.67 5.52
N ALA A 113 -1.75 21.76 5.89
CA ALA A 113 -2.19 21.61 7.28
C ALA A 113 -1.05 21.20 8.22
N ALA A 114 -0.17 20.29 7.80
CA ALA A 114 1.01 19.87 8.57
C ALA A 114 1.97 21.03 8.85
N LYS A 115 2.21 21.87 7.83
CA LYS A 115 2.99 23.10 7.99
C LYS A 115 2.32 24.08 8.98
N GLU A 116 1.00 24.31 8.84
CA GLU A 116 0.25 25.23 9.70
C GLU A 116 0.31 24.85 11.17
N VAL A 117 0.31 23.55 11.50
CA VAL A 117 0.37 23.07 12.90
C VAL A 117 1.79 22.86 13.43
N GLY A 118 2.81 23.11 12.62
CA GLY A 118 4.21 22.86 13.02
C GLY A 118 4.54 21.37 13.17
N CYS A 119 3.99 20.51 12.32
CA CYS A 119 4.26 19.08 12.34
C CYS A 119 5.77 18.80 12.29
N LYS A 120 6.28 17.95 13.19
CA LYS A 120 7.71 17.62 13.29
C LYS A 120 8.19 16.78 12.10
N ARG A 121 7.35 15.85 11.62
CA ARG A 121 7.69 14.99 10.46
C ARG A 121 6.44 14.47 9.76
N PHE A 122 6.48 14.50 8.43
CA PHE A 122 5.43 14.05 7.54
C PHE A 122 5.93 12.88 6.70
N TYR A 123 5.22 11.76 6.71
CA TYR A 123 5.50 10.58 5.90
C TYR A 123 4.53 10.50 4.72
N TYR A 124 5.05 10.28 3.54
CA TYR A 124 4.25 10.07 2.32
C TYR A 124 4.45 8.67 1.75
N SER A 125 3.34 7.94 1.59
CA SER A 125 3.32 6.65 0.88
C SER A 125 3.22 6.88 -0.61
N SER A 126 4.35 6.80 -1.29
CA SER A 126 4.44 6.73 -2.75
C SER A 126 4.27 5.29 -3.24
N SER A 127 4.53 5.04 -4.51
CA SER A 127 4.28 3.75 -5.17
C SER A 127 5.33 3.44 -6.23
N ALA A 128 5.53 2.16 -6.50
CA ALA A 128 6.29 1.71 -7.66
C ALA A 128 5.67 2.11 -9.03
N CYS A 129 4.46 2.66 -9.04
CA CYS A 129 3.84 3.19 -10.25
C CYS A 129 4.47 4.51 -10.73
N VAL A 130 5.37 5.13 -9.95
CA VAL A 130 6.14 6.32 -10.36
C VAL A 130 7.24 6.01 -11.38
N TYR A 131 7.64 4.75 -11.48
CA TYR A 131 8.75 4.36 -12.35
C TYR A 131 8.42 4.47 -13.82
N ASN A 132 9.46 4.80 -14.61
CA ASN A 132 9.34 4.92 -16.06
C ASN A 132 8.84 3.60 -16.68
N ALA A 133 7.70 3.68 -17.37
CA ALA A 133 7.01 2.52 -17.94
C ALA A 133 7.86 1.79 -19.00
N THR A 134 8.74 2.49 -19.74
CA THR A 134 9.59 1.87 -20.77
C THR A 134 10.64 0.90 -20.20
N ARG A 135 10.97 1.03 -18.92
CA ARG A 135 11.87 0.08 -18.22
C ARG A 135 11.19 -1.19 -17.76
N GLN A 136 9.88 -1.33 -17.95
CA GLN A 136 9.04 -2.37 -17.38
C GLN A 136 8.33 -3.20 -18.46
N THR A 137 8.91 -3.28 -19.65
CA THR A 137 8.33 -3.94 -20.84
C THR A 137 8.69 -5.43 -20.96
N ASP A 138 9.63 -5.91 -20.13
CA ASP A 138 10.09 -7.31 -20.12
C ASP A 138 9.70 -8.00 -18.81
N PRO A 139 9.21 -9.25 -18.84
CA PRO A 139 8.99 -10.04 -17.62
C PRO A 139 10.28 -10.26 -16.79
N ASN A 140 11.44 -10.33 -17.43
CA ASN A 140 12.75 -10.45 -16.80
C ASN A 140 13.35 -9.07 -16.46
N VAL A 141 12.51 -8.18 -15.94
CA VAL A 141 12.90 -6.81 -15.63
C VAL A 141 14.10 -6.76 -14.69
N THR A 142 15.06 -5.88 -15.02
CA THR A 142 16.07 -5.46 -14.04
C THR A 142 15.38 -4.76 -12.86
N ALA A 143 15.76 -5.09 -11.64
CA ALA A 143 15.18 -4.47 -10.45
C ALA A 143 15.33 -2.93 -10.51
N LEU A 144 14.22 -2.23 -10.22
CA LEU A 144 14.13 -0.78 -10.37
C LEU A 144 14.82 -0.07 -9.21
N LYS A 145 15.77 0.80 -9.52
CA LYS A 145 16.43 1.70 -8.58
C LYS A 145 15.66 3.01 -8.48
N GLU A 146 15.86 3.76 -7.42
CA GLU A 146 15.14 5.01 -7.18
C GLU A 146 15.28 6.04 -8.30
N GLU A 147 16.44 6.09 -8.95
CA GLU A 147 16.73 6.96 -10.11
C GLU A 147 15.92 6.60 -11.36
N ASP A 148 15.46 5.36 -11.49
CA ASP A 148 14.70 4.87 -12.65
C ASP A 148 13.29 5.49 -12.80
N ALA A 149 12.86 6.31 -11.84
CA ALA A 149 11.68 7.15 -11.99
C ALA A 149 11.88 8.27 -13.03
N TYR A 150 13.13 8.53 -13.41
CA TYR A 150 13.47 9.59 -14.38
C TYR A 150 14.27 9.03 -15.57
N PRO A 151 14.10 9.61 -16.81
CA PRO A 151 13.12 10.65 -17.15
C PRO A 151 11.69 10.19 -16.87
N ALA A 152 10.83 11.11 -16.41
CA ALA A 152 9.50 10.77 -15.91
C ALA A 152 8.58 10.23 -17.01
N LEU A 153 8.08 9.02 -16.84
CA LEU A 153 7.04 8.39 -17.63
C LEU A 153 6.30 7.39 -16.72
N ALA A 154 5.66 7.94 -15.68
CA ALA A 154 4.92 7.17 -14.68
C ALA A 154 3.68 6.50 -15.27
N GLU A 155 3.15 5.46 -14.60
CA GLU A 155 1.87 4.86 -14.99
C GLU A 155 0.77 5.93 -14.97
N ASP A 156 -0.08 5.88 -16.00
CA ASP A 156 -1.10 6.89 -16.24
C ASP A 156 -2.10 7.00 -15.08
N GLY A 157 -2.46 8.23 -14.73
CA GLY A 157 -3.31 8.55 -13.59
C GLY A 157 -2.59 8.38 -12.25
N TYR A 158 -2.63 7.19 -11.67
CA TYR A 158 -2.11 6.92 -10.33
C TYR A 158 -0.60 7.16 -10.17
N GLY A 159 0.20 6.73 -11.14
CA GLY A 159 1.65 6.92 -11.10
C GLY A 159 2.05 8.39 -11.16
N TRP A 160 1.38 9.18 -12.01
CA TRP A 160 1.62 10.63 -12.12
C TRP A 160 1.19 11.38 -10.86
N GLU A 161 0.05 11.00 -10.25
CA GLU A 161 -0.35 11.55 -8.95
C GLU A 161 0.76 11.34 -7.90
N LYS A 162 1.25 10.09 -7.80
CA LYS A 162 2.27 9.74 -6.83
C LYS A 162 3.58 10.48 -7.08
N LEU A 163 4.04 10.57 -8.32
CA LEU A 163 5.29 11.27 -8.66
C LEU A 163 5.18 12.79 -8.41
N PHE A 164 4.03 13.41 -8.74
CA PHE A 164 3.75 14.81 -8.41
C PHE A 164 3.80 15.03 -6.89
N SER A 165 3.17 14.17 -6.12
CA SER A 165 3.12 14.25 -4.65
C SER A 165 4.48 14.04 -3.99
N GLU A 166 5.39 13.22 -4.56
CA GLU A 166 6.79 13.14 -4.14
C GLU A 166 7.48 14.50 -4.31
N ARG A 167 7.31 15.14 -5.48
CA ARG A 167 7.88 16.47 -5.75
C ARG A 167 7.33 17.52 -4.81
N MET A 168 6.01 17.54 -4.58
CA MET A 168 5.35 18.45 -3.65
C MET A 168 5.90 18.28 -2.23
N SER A 169 6.03 17.05 -1.73
CA SER A 169 6.57 16.76 -0.41
C SER A 169 8.03 17.24 -0.27
N ARG A 170 8.84 17.05 -1.31
CA ARG A 170 10.22 17.55 -1.35
C ARG A 170 10.27 19.08 -1.27
N HIS A 171 9.47 19.79 -2.07
CA HIS A 171 9.49 21.25 -2.09
C HIS A 171 8.91 21.87 -0.81
N PHE A 172 7.93 21.23 -0.16
CA PHE A 172 7.50 21.66 1.18
C PHE A 172 8.63 21.58 2.21
N ARG A 173 9.54 20.61 2.08
CA ARG A 173 10.73 20.52 2.92
C ARG A 173 11.71 21.64 2.58
N GLU A 174 11.97 21.88 1.30
CA GLU A 174 12.94 22.87 0.81
C GLU A 174 12.50 24.31 1.14
N ASP A 175 11.22 24.63 0.91
CA ASP A 175 10.72 26.00 1.02
C ASP A 175 10.24 26.36 2.44
N PHE A 176 9.71 25.38 3.17
CA PHE A 176 9.05 25.62 4.47
C PHE A 176 9.68 24.86 5.64
N GLY A 177 10.71 24.05 5.42
CA GLY A 177 11.39 23.30 6.47
C GLY A 177 10.58 22.13 7.05
N LEU A 178 9.46 21.71 6.43
CA LEU A 178 8.69 20.56 6.88
C LEU A 178 9.47 19.27 6.62
N GLU A 179 9.92 18.58 7.66
CA GLU A 179 10.64 17.31 7.51
C GLU A 179 9.76 16.23 6.87
N THR A 180 10.07 15.81 5.65
CA THR A 180 9.31 14.80 4.92
C THR A 180 10.09 13.51 4.73
N ARG A 181 9.36 12.37 4.69
CA ARG A 181 9.88 11.04 4.35
C ARG A 181 9.01 10.46 3.25
N ILE A 182 9.63 9.95 2.20
CA ILE A 182 8.93 9.47 0.99
C ILE A 182 9.33 8.04 0.75
N VAL A 183 8.36 7.12 0.69
CA VAL A 183 8.63 5.69 0.49
C VAL A 183 7.78 5.14 -0.65
N ARG A 184 8.42 4.48 -1.60
CA ARG A 184 7.78 3.84 -2.75
C ARG A 184 7.43 2.40 -2.42
N TYR A 185 6.17 2.14 -2.13
CA TYR A 185 5.70 0.78 -1.86
C TYR A 185 5.61 -0.07 -3.12
N HIS A 186 6.16 -1.29 -3.06
CA HIS A 186 6.04 -2.31 -4.09
C HIS A 186 5.05 -3.39 -3.64
N ASN A 187 3.84 -3.39 -4.22
CA ASN A 187 2.81 -4.45 -4.11
C ASN A 187 2.66 -5.10 -2.72
N VAL A 188 2.23 -4.32 -1.75
CA VAL A 188 1.98 -4.82 -0.39
C VAL A 188 0.76 -5.75 -0.37
N TYR A 189 0.84 -6.87 0.35
CA TYR A 189 -0.24 -7.85 0.53
C TYR A 189 -0.26 -8.40 1.96
N GLY A 190 -1.37 -9.01 2.35
CA GLY A 190 -1.57 -9.61 3.68
C GLY A 190 -3.05 -9.75 4.03
N PRO A 191 -3.38 -10.29 5.21
CA PRO A 191 -4.75 -10.36 5.69
C PRO A 191 -5.34 -8.97 6.02
N LEU A 192 -6.66 -8.89 6.22
CA LEU A 192 -7.42 -7.67 6.56
C LEU A 192 -7.31 -6.56 5.49
N GLY A 193 -7.16 -6.94 4.23
CA GLY A 193 -7.21 -6.07 3.08
C GLY A 193 -8.34 -6.43 2.12
N THR A 194 -8.59 -5.60 1.13
CA THR A 194 -9.60 -5.87 0.09
C THR A 194 -9.19 -7.10 -0.73
N TYR A 195 -10.06 -8.11 -0.77
CA TYR A 195 -9.85 -9.34 -1.54
C TYR A 195 -10.89 -9.55 -2.64
N ASP A 196 -11.92 -8.68 -2.71
CA ASP A 196 -12.99 -8.69 -3.71
C ASP A 196 -13.49 -7.26 -4.01
N GLY A 197 -14.36 -7.08 -5.02
CA GLY A 197 -15.00 -5.81 -5.36
C GLY A 197 -14.20 -4.92 -6.32
N GLY A 198 -13.19 -5.47 -7.03
CA GLY A 198 -12.47 -4.81 -8.14
C GLY A 198 -11.31 -3.90 -7.72
N ARG A 199 -11.04 -3.77 -6.41
CA ARG A 199 -9.89 -3.00 -5.88
C ARG A 199 -8.76 -3.89 -5.34
N GLU A 200 -8.96 -5.19 -5.31
CA GLU A 200 -8.00 -6.17 -4.80
C GLU A 200 -6.76 -6.27 -5.69
N LYS A 201 -5.62 -6.56 -5.06
CA LYS A 201 -4.36 -6.87 -5.75
C LYS A 201 -4.22 -8.37 -6.01
N ALA A 202 -3.34 -8.74 -6.93
CA ALA A 202 -3.17 -10.11 -7.41
C ALA A 202 -3.05 -11.18 -6.30
N PRO A 203 -2.27 -11.02 -5.22
CA PRO A 203 -2.21 -12.03 -4.17
C PRO A 203 -3.56 -12.33 -3.53
N ALA A 204 -4.33 -11.30 -3.16
CA ALA A 204 -5.65 -11.45 -2.55
C ALA A 204 -6.67 -12.02 -3.56
N ALA A 205 -6.66 -11.51 -4.82
CA ALA A 205 -7.53 -12.00 -5.88
C ALA A 205 -7.31 -13.48 -6.20
N ILE A 206 -6.05 -13.94 -6.28
CA ILE A 206 -5.71 -15.34 -6.56
C ILE A 206 -6.09 -16.22 -5.36
N CYS A 207 -5.80 -15.81 -4.13
CA CYS A 207 -6.26 -16.53 -2.94
C CYS A 207 -7.78 -16.70 -2.95
N ARG A 208 -8.56 -15.62 -3.18
CA ARG A 208 -10.02 -15.70 -3.26
C ARG A 208 -10.50 -16.65 -4.36
N LYS A 209 -9.96 -16.52 -5.58
CA LYS A 209 -10.36 -17.38 -6.71
C LYS A 209 -10.12 -18.86 -6.41
N ILE A 210 -8.99 -19.21 -5.81
CA ILE A 210 -8.65 -20.59 -5.44
C ILE A 210 -9.53 -21.08 -4.27
N VAL A 211 -9.82 -20.25 -3.27
CA VAL A 211 -10.76 -20.60 -2.20
C VAL A 211 -12.15 -20.90 -2.79
N MET A 212 -12.66 -20.02 -3.65
CA MET A 212 -13.97 -20.21 -4.30
C MET A 212 -14.01 -21.47 -5.16
N ALA A 213 -12.97 -21.73 -5.93
CA ALA A 213 -12.84 -22.94 -6.74
C ALA A 213 -12.80 -24.22 -5.89
N LYS A 214 -12.15 -24.16 -4.72
CA LYS A 214 -12.10 -25.26 -3.76
C LYS A 214 -13.45 -25.52 -3.11
N LEU A 215 -14.17 -24.47 -2.69
CA LEU A 215 -15.47 -24.59 -1.99
C LEU A 215 -16.62 -24.89 -2.96
N GLY A 216 -16.59 -24.32 -4.18
CA GLY A 216 -17.66 -24.46 -5.18
C GLY A 216 -17.61 -25.72 -6.04
N GLY A 217 -16.55 -26.52 -5.95
CA GLY A 217 -16.40 -27.77 -6.72
C GLY A 217 -16.00 -27.63 -8.18
N ASP A 218 -16.28 -26.50 -8.83
CA ASP A 218 -15.73 -26.15 -10.16
C ASP A 218 -14.30 -25.59 -9.95
N ARG A 219 -13.32 -26.44 -10.17
CA ARG A 219 -11.90 -26.12 -9.99
C ARG A 219 -11.34 -25.27 -11.12
N SER A 220 -12.09 -24.27 -11.61
CA SER A 220 -11.61 -23.34 -12.64
C SER A 220 -11.36 -21.95 -12.09
N ILE A 221 -10.31 -21.29 -12.62
CA ILE A 221 -9.99 -19.89 -12.33
C ILE A 221 -9.62 -19.14 -13.60
N GLU A 222 -9.99 -17.86 -13.67
CA GLU A 222 -9.53 -16.95 -14.72
C GLU A 222 -8.30 -16.17 -14.25
N ILE A 223 -7.26 -16.12 -15.08
CA ILE A 223 -6.04 -15.33 -14.93
C ILE A 223 -6.08 -14.18 -15.93
N TRP A 224 -5.86 -12.95 -15.47
CA TRP A 224 -5.74 -11.79 -16.34
C TRP A 224 -4.36 -11.76 -17.01
N GLY A 225 -4.36 -11.56 -18.34
CA GLY A 225 -3.18 -11.67 -19.18
C GLY A 225 -2.80 -13.12 -19.47
N ASP A 226 -1.54 -13.34 -19.85
CA ASP A 226 -0.97 -14.65 -20.18
C ASP A 226 -0.33 -15.36 -18.96
N GLY A 227 -0.36 -14.71 -17.78
CA GLY A 227 0.24 -15.23 -16.56
C GLY A 227 1.77 -15.14 -16.48
N HIS A 228 2.44 -14.65 -17.53
CA HIS A 228 3.90 -14.48 -17.56
C HIS A 228 4.39 -13.13 -17.07
N GLN A 229 3.49 -12.15 -16.86
CA GLN A 229 3.86 -10.89 -16.25
C GLN A 229 4.38 -11.12 -14.83
N THR A 230 5.46 -10.42 -14.46
CA THR A 230 6.17 -10.65 -13.20
C THR A 230 6.03 -9.48 -12.23
N ARG A 231 5.95 -9.79 -10.95
CA ARG A 231 5.90 -8.84 -9.84
C ARG A 231 6.66 -9.39 -8.64
N SER A 232 7.18 -8.50 -7.83
CA SER A 232 7.51 -8.82 -6.44
C SER A 232 6.37 -8.36 -5.52
N PHE A 233 6.16 -9.09 -4.43
CA PHE A 233 5.11 -8.84 -3.45
C PHE A 233 5.69 -8.79 -2.05
N MET A 234 5.44 -7.70 -1.33
CA MET A 234 5.95 -7.51 0.03
C MET A 234 4.84 -7.78 1.05
N TYR A 235 5.14 -8.63 2.04
CA TYR A 235 4.20 -8.92 3.12
C TYR A 235 4.05 -7.72 4.06
N ILE A 236 2.84 -7.56 4.63
CA ILE A 236 2.47 -6.40 5.44
C ILE A 236 3.41 -6.13 6.61
N ASP A 237 3.91 -7.17 7.30
CA ASP A 237 4.78 -6.99 8.46
C ASP A 237 6.12 -6.31 8.06
N ASP A 238 6.71 -6.69 6.92
CA ASP A 238 7.90 -6.03 6.39
C ASP A 238 7.59 -4.58 5.93
N CYS A 239 6.40 -4.35 5.36
CA CYS A 239 5.94 -3.00 5.03
C CYS A 239 5.88 -2.10 6.27
N LEU A 240 5.28 -2.56 7.35
CA LEU A 240 5.18 -1.79 8.60
C LEU A 240 6.56 -1.51 9.20
N LYS A 241 7.42 -2.53 9.25
CA LYS A 241 8.77 -2.41 9.77
C LYS A 241 9.59 -1.37 9.01
N GLY A 242 9.56 -1.42 7.66
CA GLY A 242 10.23 -0.44 6.81
C GLY A 242 9.63 0.96 6.92
N THR A 243 8.30 1.07 6.99
CA THR A 243 7.58 2.34 7.17
C THR A 243 7.99 3.06 8.45
N LEU A 244 7.99 2.35 9.59
CA LEU A 244 8.37 2.92 10.88
C LEU A 244 9.86 3.26 10.92
N ALA A 245 10.72 2.41 10.37
CA ALA A 245 12.16 2.66 10.30
C ALA A 245 12.47 3.89 9.45
N MET A 246 11.79 4.06 8.31
CA MET A 246 11.95 5.25 7.47
C MET A 246 11.41 6.51 8.13
N MET A 247 10.28 6.44 8.83
CA MET A 247 9.78 7.57 9.62
C MET A 247 10.79 8.00 10.69
N ALA A 248 11.50 7.05 11.31
CA ALA A 248 12.51 7.32 12.33
C ALA A 248 13.88 7.73 11.75
N SER A 249 14.15 7.47 10.47
CA SER A 249 15.44 7.76 9.82
C SER A 249 15.63 9.24 9.53
N ASP A 250 16.89 9.62 9.28
CA ASP A 250 17.23 10.97 8.80
C ASP A 250 17.33 11.05 7.26
N PHE A 251 17.08 9.94 6.56
CA PHE A 251 17.08 9.89 5.11
C PHE A 251 15.84 10.59 4.54
N ARG A 252 16.01 11.42 3.52
CA ARG A 252 15.00 12.40 3.06
C ARG A 252 14.51 12.19 1.63
N ASP A 253 15.26 11.46 0.82
CA ASP A 253 14.89 11.23 -0.58
C ASP A 253 13.94 10.04 -0.72
N PRO A 254 13.22 9.91 -1.85
CA PRO A 254 12.39 8.76 -2.10
C PRO A 254 13.20 7.46 -2.03
N ILE A 255 12.63 6.42 -1.40
CA ILE A 255 13.29 5.12 -1.24
C ILE A 255 12.33 3.98 -1.55
N ASN A 256 12.83 2.93 -2.16
CA ASN A 256 12.09 1.69 -2.38
C ASN A 256 11.80 0.97 -1.07
N LEU A 257 10.58 0.45 -0.95
CA LEU A 257 10.21 -0.52 0.08
C LEU A 257 9.42 -1.64 -0.59
N GLY A 258 10.10 -2.73 -0.90
CA GLY A 258 9.56 -3.85 -1.65
C GLY A 258 10.36 -5.12 -1.46
N SER A 259 9.77 -6.26 -1.82
CA SER A 259 10.49 -7.53 -1.87
C SER A 259 11.31 -7.63 -3.17
N SER A 260 12.46 -8.25 -3.11
CA SER A 260 13.26 -8.66 -4.28
C SER A 260 12.84 -10.02 -4.87
N GLU A 261 11.93 -10.75 -4.23
CA GLU A 261 11.44 -12.05 -4.68
C GLU A 261 10.48 -11.88 -5.86
N LEU A 262 11.01 -12.00 -7.08
CA LEU A 262 10.27 -11.84 -8.33
C LEU A 262 9.57 -13.14 -8.71
N VAL A 263 8.27 -13.09 -9.01
CA VAL A 263 7.47 -14.22 -9.46
C VAL A 263 6.55 -13.83 -10.62
N SER A 264 6.25 -14.76 -11.52
CA SER A 264 5.16 -14.61 -12.48
C SER A 264 3.80 -14.81 -11.81
N ILE A 265 2.74 -14.36 -12.45
CA ILE A 265 1.37 -14.63 -11.97
C ILE A 265 1.08 -16.14 -11.97
N ASN A 266 1.59 -16.89 -12.95
CA ASN A 266 1.46 -18.35 -12.94
C ASN A 266 2.14 -18.99 -11.73
N GLN A 267 3.36 -18.56 -11.38
CA GLN A 267 4.06 -19.03 -10.16
C GLN A 267 3.31 -18.63 -8.89
N LEU A 268 2.71 -17.42 -8.86
CA LEU A 268 1.85 -17.01 -7.74
C LEU A 268 0.67 -17.97 -7.57
N VAL A 269 0.02 -18.36 -8.67
CA VAL A 269 -1.07 -19.35 -8.66
C VAL A 269 -0.57 -20.70 -8.18
N ASP A 270 0.60 -21.17 -8.65
CA ASP A 270 1.20 -22.46 -8.23
C ASP A 270 1.40 -22.48 -6.70
N ILE A 271 1.94 -21.41 -6.12
CA ILE A 271 2.17 -21.30 -4.67
C ILE A 271 0.84 -21.38 -3.90
N VAL A 272 -0.20 -20.65 -4.35
CA VAL A 272 -1.49 -20.66 -3.65
C VAL A 272 -2.21 -21.99 -3.82
N GLU A 273 -2.11 -22.65 -4.98
CA GLU A 273 -2.63 -24.01 -5.20
C GLU A 273 -1.98 -25.03 -4.24
N ASP A 274 -0.67 -24.92 -4.05
CA ASP A 274 0.06 -25.79 -3.13
C ASP A 274 -0.37 -25.55 -1.67
N ILE A 275 -0.54 -24.29 -1.26
CA ILE A 275 -1.07 -23.93 0.07
C ILE A 275 -2.50 -24.48 0.25
N ALA A 276 -3.33 -24.36 -0.76
CA ALA A 276 -4.72 -24.81 -0.74
C ALA A 276 -4.89 -26.34 -0.83
N GLY A 277 -3.85 -27.07 -1.28
CA GLY A 277 -3.92 -28.50 -1.54
C GLY A 277 -4.85 -28.85 -2.71
N VAL A 278 -4.96 -27.97 -3.73
CA VAL A 278 -5.81 -28.19 -4.91
C VAL A 278 -5.06 -27.77 -6.17
N LYS A 279 -5.42 -28.36 -7.31
CA LYS A 279 -5.01 -27.88 -8.63
C LYS A 279 -6.23 -27.35 -9.36
N THR A 280 -6.09 -26.21 -10.03
CA THR A 280 -7.16 -25.55 -10.75
C THR A 280 -6.95 -25.62 -12.25
N LYS A 281 -8.07 -25.63 -13.02
CA LYS A 281 -8.07 -25.41 -14.45
C LYS A 281 -7.97 -23.92 -14.72
N ARG A 282 -6.91 -23.47 -15.38
CA ARG A 282 -6.63 -22.06 -15.65
C ARG A 282 -7.17 -21.66 -17.03
N SER A 283 -7.88 -20.55 -17.09
CA SER A 283 -8.22 -19.83 -18.31
C SER A 283 -7.55 -18.46 -18.31
N TYR A 284 -7.19 -17.93 -19.46
CA TYR A 284 -6.42 -16.70 -19.60
C TYR A 284 -7.24 -15.66 -20.35
N ASN A 285 -7.50 -14.51 -19.69
CA ASN A 285 -8.16 -13.37 -20.30
C ASN A 285 -7.11 -12.36 -20.78
N LEU A 286 -6.77 -12.43 -22.07
CA LEU A 286 -5.72 -11.62 -22.66
C LEU A 286 -6.11 -10.15 -22.82
N ASP A 287 -7.39 -9.82 -22.77
CA ASP A 287 -7.93 -8.45 -22.92
C ASP A 287 -8.07 -7.71 -21.58
N ALA A 288 -7.95 -8.45 -20.46
CA ALA A 288 -8.03 -7.85 -19.15
C ALA A 288 -6.85 -6.91 -18.82
N PRO A 289 -7.03 -5.92 -17.96
CA PRO A 289 -5.96 -5.02 -17.51
C PRO A 289 -4.76 -5.77 -16.91
N LYS A 290 -3.58 -5.57 -17.49
CA LYS A 290 -2.33 -6.29 -17.11
C LYS A 290 -1.31 -5.41 -16.43
N GLY A 291 -1.36 -4.10 -16.71
CA GLY A 291 -0.30 -3.18 -16.35
C GLY A 291 1.03 -3.51 -17.04
N VAL A 292 2.15 -3.15 -16.43
CA VAL A 292 3.50 -3.40 -16.96
C VAL A 292 3.84 -4.89 -17.03
N ARG A 293 4.79 -5.28 -17.89
CA ARG A 293 5.21 -6.69 -18.06
C ARG A 293 6.04 -7.22 -16.90
N GLY A 294 6.91 -6.40 -16.34
CA GLY A 294 7.75 -6.78 -15.20
C GLY A 294 7.95 -5.62 -14.21
N ARG A 295 7.97 -5.92 -12.91
CA ARG A 295 8.30 -4.96 -11.85
C ARG A 295 8.93 -5.66 -10.66
N ASN A 296 10.14 -5.21 -10.32
CA ASN A 296 10.88 -5.68 -9.15
C ASN A 296 11.49 -4.50 -8.40
N SER A 297 11.78 -4.66 -7.11
CA SER A 297 12.43 -3.66 -6.27
C SER A 297 13.93 -3.92 -6.19
N ASP A 298 14.75 -2.92 -6.50
CA ASP A 298 16.14 -2.88 -6.05
C ASP A 298 16.16 -2.40 -4.61
N ASN A 299 16.75 -3.20 -3.71
CA ASN A 299 16.78 -2.92 -2.28
C ASN A 299 18.17 -2.43 -1.80
N THR A 300 19.08 -2.12 -2.71
CA THR A 300 20.43 -1.67 -2.38
C THR A 300 20.40 -0.43 -1.49
N LEU A 301 19.61 0.58 -1.84
CA LEU A 301 19.56 1.83 -1.10
C LEU A 301 18.94 1.65 0.30
N ILE A 302 17.84 0.92 0.42
CA ILE A 302 17.21 0.70 1.74
C ILE A 302 18.13 -0.10 2.67
N GLN A 303 18.87 -1.07 2.14
CA GLN A 303 19.87 -1.82 2.89
C GLN A 303 21.02 -0.92 3.38
N GLN A 304 21.49 0.00 2.54
CA GLN A 304 22.52 0.99 2.93
C GLN A 304 22.00 1.96 4.01
N VAL A 305 20.78 2.44 3.88
CA VAL A 305 20.18 3.45 4.78
C VAL A 305 19.75 2.84 6.10
N LEU A 306 19.12 1.66 6.09
CA LEU A 306 18.52 1.04 7.28
C LEU A 306 19.31 -0.15 7.83
N GLY A 307 20.27 -0.70 7.09
CA GLY A 307 20.92 -1.99 7.42
C GLY A 307 19.92 -3.14 7.39
N TRP A 308 18.85 -3.02 6.61
CA TRP A 308 17.76 -3.99 6.55
C TRP A 308 17.02 -3.90 5.22
N GLU A 309 16.41 -5.00 4.81
CA GLU A 309 15.47 -5.09 3.68
C GLU A 309 14.33 -6.08 4.00
N PRO A 310 13.20 -6.03 3.27
CA PRO A 310 12.13 -7.02 3.38
C PRO A 310 12.63 -8.44 3.17
N SER A 311 12.23 -9.36 4.05
CA SER A 311 12.77 -10.73 4.10
C SER A 311 11.73 -11.83 4.26
N ILE A 312 10.46 -11.49 4.50
CA ILE A 312 9.38 -12.48 4.61
C ILE A 312 9.13 -13.07 3.22
N ARG A 313 9.29 -14.40 3.12
CA ARG A 313 9.09 -15.13 1.87
C ARG A 313 7.64 -15.03 1.41
N LEU A 314 7.46 -14.95 0.08
CA LEU A 314 6.12 -14.84 -0.52
C LEU A 314 5.19 -15.97 -0.08
N ARG A 315 5.68 -17.22 -0.04
CA ARG A 315 4.91 -18.40 0.39
C ARG A 315 4.37 -18.25 1.82
N ASP A 316 5.22 -17.78 2.75
CA ASP A 316 4.84 -17.67 4.17
C ASP A 316 3.75 -16.60 4.40
N GLY A 317 3.86 -15.48 3.71
CA GLY A 317 2.84 -14.43 3.74
C GLY A 317 1.55 -14.85 3.03
N LEU A 318 1.65 -15.60 1.92
CA LEU A 318 0.49 -16.13 1.19
C LEU A 318 -0.29 -17.16 2.01
N GLU A 319 0.39 -18.02 2.79
CA GLU A 319 -0.27 -18.98 3.67
C GLU A 319 -1.18 -18.26 4.68
N LYS A 320 -0.70 -17.20 5.33
CA LYS A 320 -1.48 -16.38 6.26
C LYS A 320 -2.64 -15.68 5.57
N THR A 321 -2.38 -15.11 4.38
CA THR A 321 -3.40 -14.40 3.59
C THR A 321 -4.49 -15.33 3.08
N TYR A 322 -4.09 -16.50 2.56
CA TYR A 322 -5.01 -17.53 2.09
C TYR A 322 -5.91 -18.05 3.24
N ARG A 323 -5.31 -18.36 4.39
CA ARG A 323 -6.04 -18.87 5.57
C ARG A 323 -7.10 -17.85 6.01
N TRP A 324 -6.73 -16.57 6.12
CA TRP A 324 -7.68 -15.52 6.45
C TRP A 324 -8.83 -15.43 5.46
N ILE A 325 -8.55 -15.40 4.13
CA ILE A 325 -9.60 -15.34 3.10
C ILE A 325 -10.47 -16.60 3.12
N PHE A 326 -9.87 -17.77 3.38
CA PHE A 326 -10.62 -19.03 3.50
C PHE A 326 -11.59 -18.98 4.68
N ASP A 327 -11.16 -18.49 5.84
CA ASP A 327 -12.02 -18.37 7.03
C ASP A 327 -13.16 -17.37 6.80
N GLU A 328 -12.88 -16.23 6.16
CA GLU A 328 -13.92 -15.24 5.78
C GLU A 328 -14.98 -15.83 4.85
N LEU A 329 -14.58 -16.63 3.85
CA LEU A 329 -15.50 -17.20 2.86
C LEU A 329 -16.19 -18.47 3.32
N SER A 330 -15.60 -19.23 4.23
CA SER A 330 -16.19 -20.48 4.78
C SER A 330 -17.01 -20.25 6.04
N GLY A 331 -16.74 -19.21 6.81
CA GLY A 331 -17.40 -18.90 8.09
C GLY A 331 -18.75 -18.18 7.99
N GLY A 332 -19.24 -17.85 6.80
CA GLY A 332 -20.58 -17.27 6.58
C GLY A 332 -20.81 -15.83 7.04
N ALA A 333 -19.77 -15.13 7.51
CA ALA A 333 -19.82 -13.73 7.90
C ALA A 333 -18.96 -12.86 6.96
N ALA A 334 -19.22 -12.96 5.65
CA ALA A 334 -18.59 -12.04 4.71
C ALA A 334 -18.97 -10.59 5.09
N LYS A 335 -18.00 -9.80 5.54
CA LYS A 335 -18.21 -8.35 5.71
C LYS A 335 -18.58 -7.78 4.34
N THR A 336 -19.64 -6.96 4.32
CA THR A 336 -20.07 -6.25 3.11
C THR A 336 -18.88 -5.52 2.50
N ILE A 337 -18.53 -5.86 1.27
CA ILE A 337 -17.41 -5.24 0.58
C ILE A 337 -17.83 -3.84 0.16
N TYR A 338 -17.09 -2.85 0.62
CA TYR A 338 -17.41 -1.45 0.35
C TYR A 338 -17.07 -1.07 -1.09
N GLN A 339 -18.09 -0.80 -1.88
CA GLN A 339 -17.95 -0.08 -3.15
C GLN A 339 -18.09 1.40 -2.85
N LEU A 340 -16.99 2.16 -2.99
CA LEU A 340 -17.06 3.62 -2.92
C LEU A 340 -18.02 4.11 -4.00
N PRO A 341 -19.02 4.96 -3.67
CA PRO A 341 -19.77 5.65 -4.70
C PRO A 341 -18.82 6.51 -5.52
N TYR A 342 -18.98 6.45 -6.83
CA TYR A 342 -18.23 7.24 -7.79
C TYR A 342 -18.65 8.72 -7.74
#